data_32fcbd79ce5226211aeb54e86ea1d3b1
#
_entry.id   32fcbd79ce5226211aeb54e86ea1d3b1
#
_cell.length_a   1.000
_cell.length_b   1.000
_cell.length_c   1.000
_cell.angle_alpha   90.00
_cell.angle_beta   90.00
_cell.angle_gamma   90.00
#
_symmetry.space_group_name_H-M   'P 1'
#
loop_
_entity.id
_entity.type
_entity.pdbx_description
1 polymer ?
#
loop_
_entity_poly.entity_id
_entity_poly.type
_entity_poly.pdbx_seq_one_letter_code
_entity_poly.pdbx_strand_id
1 'polypeptide(L)'
;MDTNKNEQNKTKKIVGIVVNVILWLFVAFAVFVTVIAVSASANKKNVPVFGGKCYLNVQSDSMNAPKPDGVPAGKPDGFASGDMIVGKYIVDDEKAIAALEVGDIISYEWNIGGKRAINTHRIVKINKADGKIISFDTMGDNPEFSKNTSETVSVGSVIAVYTGNKVGGLGAMMTFLGSQLGFGLCILLPLVAFFVYQLVIFIKTVVQVKNADKRVITAEDEELIRQRAIEEYLRQQAAAQEQATTEEQTDSEDNK
;
A
#
# COMPACT_ATOMS: atom_id res chain seq x y z
N MET A 1 9.87 39.94 20.38
CA MET A 1 10.69 38.76 20.03
C MET A 1 9.88 37.45 20.16
N ASP A 2 8.67 37.47 20.74
CA ASP A 2 7.84 36.27 20.98
C ASP A 2 6.91 35.83 19.84
N THR A 3 6.54 36.73 18.94
CA THR A 3 5.64 36.39 17.80
C THR A 3 6.27 35.40 16.82
N ASN A 4 7.55 35.51 16.55
CA ASN A 4 8.27 34.65 15.59
C ASN A 4 8.43 33.18 16.10
N LYS A 5 8.56 33.02 17.42
CA LYS A 5 8.68 31.70 18.07
C LYS A 5 7.34 30.94 18.09
N ASN A 6 6.25 31.68 18.20
CA ASN A 6 4.89 31.12 18.20
C ASN A 6 4.45 30.71 16.80
N GLU A 7 4.82 31.44 15.76
CA GLU A 7 4.57 31.06 14.37
C GLU A 7 5.40 29.84 13.95
N GLN A 8 6.67 29.74 14.34
CA GLN A 8 7.50 28.57 14.08
C GLN A 8 6.95 27.31 14.74
N ASN A 9 6.40 27.41 15.95
CA ASN A 9 5.79 26.27 16.65
C ASN A 9 4.48 25.84 15.99
N LYS A 10 3.65 26.76 15.51
CA LYS A 10 2.44 26.46 14.75
C LYS A 10 2.77 25.75 13.43
N THR A 11 3.76 26.25 12.69
CA THR A 11 4.21 25.65 11.42
C THR A 11 4.72 24.22 11.61
N LYS A 12 5.54 23.99 12.64
CA LYS A 12 6.03 22.63 12.99
C LYS A 12 4.89 21.68 13.33
N LYS A 13 3.87 22.14 14.06
CA LYS A 13 2.70 21.35 14.42
C LYS A 13 1.84 21.00 13.20
N ILE A 14 1.63 21.96 12.29
CA ILE A 14 0.90 21.75 11.05
C ILE A 14 1.64 20.76 10.15
N VAL A 15 2.95 20.91 9.97
CA VAL A 15 3.78 19.97 9.20
C VAL A 15 3.70 18.55 9.78
N GLY A 16 3.76 18.41 11.10
CA GLY A 16 3.60 17.09 11.76
C GLY A 16 2.24 16.46 11.51
N ILE A 17 1.16 17.24 11.52
CA ILE A 17 -0.19 16.75 11.22
C ILE A 17 -0.29 16.31 9.75
N VAL A 18 0.20 17.14 8.82
CA VAL A 18 0.19 16.82 7.37
C VAL A 18 0.96 15.54 7.08
N VAL A 19 2.15 15.39 7.66
CA VAL A 19 2.96 14.17 7.50
C VAL A 19 2.23 12.93 8.03
N ASN A 20 1.59 13.04 9.20
CA ASN A 20 0.79 11.95 9.75
C ASN A 20 -0.40 11.58 8.86
N VAL A 21 -1.12 12.56 8.32
CA VAL A 21 -2.23 12.31 7.39
C VAL A 21 -1.75 11.59 6.13
N ILE A 22 -0.65 12.05 5.53
CA ILE A 22 -0.04 11.40 4.36
C ILE A 22 0.35 9.96 4.69
N LEU A 23 0.93 9.72 5.87
CA LEU A 23 1.29 8.38 6.33
C LEU A 23 0.07 7.46 6.38
N TRP A 24 -1.01 7.89 7.03
CA TRP A 24 -2.22 7.08 7.15
C TRP A 24 -2.87 6.80 5.80
N LEU A 25 -2.85 7.77 4.89
CA LEU A 25 -3.31 7.58 3.51
C LEU A 25 -2.45 6.54 2.78
N PHE A 26 -1.13 6.57 2.97
CA PHE A 26 -0.22 5.59 2.39
C PHE A 26 -0.47 4.17 2.96
N VAL A 27 -0.65 4.05 4.28
CA VAL A 27 -0.99 2.76 4.91
C VAL A 27 -2.32 2.23 4.37
N ALA A 28 -3.35 3.08 4.28
CA ALA A 28 -4.64 2.70 3.72
C ALA A 28 -4.52 2.24 2.26
N PHE A 29 -3.72 2.93 1.45
CA PHE A 29 -3.41 2.54 0.07
C PHE A 29 -2.68 1.19 0.00
N ALA A 30 -1.67 0.97 0.84
CA ALA A 30 -0.95 -0.30 0.89
C ALA A 30 -1.86 -1.48 1.28
N VAL A 31 -2.74 -1.29 2.25
CA VAL A 31 -3.76 -2.28 2.63
C VAL A 31 -4.70 -2.54 1.46
N PHE A 32 -5.18 -1.50 0.79
CA PHE A 32 -6.06 -1.64 -0.38
C PHE A 32 -5.41 -2.45 -1.51
N VAL A 33 -4.16 -2.15 -1.87
CA VAL A 33 -3.41 -2.91 -2.89
C VAL A 33 -3.21 -4.37 -2.46
N THR A 34 -2.92 -4.60 -1.17
CA THR A 34 -2.77 -5.95 -0.63
C THR A 34 -4.07 -6.75 -0.74
N VAL A 35 -5.21 -6.15 -0.42
CA VAL A 35 -6.53 -6.79 -0.56
C VAL A 35 -6.81 -7.17 -2.01
N ILE A 36 -6.49 -6.30 -2.97
CA ILE A 36 -6.61 -6.60 -4.41
C ILE A 36 -5.73 -7.79 -4.80
N ALA A 37 -4.46 -7.78 -4.39
CA ALA A 37 -3.51 -8.84 -4.70
C ALA A 37 -3.92 -10.20 -4.10
N VAL A 38 -4.37 -10.22 -2.85
CA VAL A 38 -4.90 -11.42 -2.18
C VAL A 38 -6.15 -11.92 -2.88
N SER A 39 -7.09 -11.03 -3.25
CA SER A 39 -8.29 -11.41 -4.00
C SER A 39 -7.96 -12.05 -5.35
N ALA A 40 -6.97 -11.52 -6.07
CA ALA A 40 -6.51 -12.11 -7.32
C ALA A 40 -5.88 -13.47 -7.11
N SER A 41 -5.04 -13.64 -6.08
CA SER A 41 -4.36 -14.92 -5.79
C SER A 41 -5.30 -16.00 -5.25
N ALA A 42 -6.47 -15.63 -4.73
CA ALA A 42 -7.42 -16.53 -4.11
C ALA A 42 -8.26 -17.34 -5.10
N ASN A 43 -8.21 -17.04 -6.40
CA ASN A 43 -9.00 -17.74 -7.41
C ASN A 43 -8.14 -18.37 -8.52
N LYS A 44 -8.72 -19.39 -9.19
CA LYS A 44 -8.03 -20.21 -10.22
C LYS A 44 -7.53 -19.38 -11.42
N LYS A 45 -8.10 -18.21 -11.64
CA LYS A 45 -7.83 -17.40 -12.82
C LYS A 45 -6.92 -16.19 -12.52
N ASN A 46 -6.49 -16.01 -11.27
CA ASN A 46 -5.62 -14.93 -10.81
C ASN A 46 -6.11 -13.52 -11.27
N VAL A 47 -7.41 -13.30 -11.17
CA VAL A 47 -8.05 -12.01 -11.45
C VAL A 47 -8.65 -11.42 -10.17
N PRO A 48 -8.65 -10.09 -9.98
CA PRO A 48 -9.29 -9.46 -8.82
C PRO A 48 -10.80 -9.70 -8.86
N VAL A 49 -11.36 -10.36 -7.84
CA VAL A 49 -12.79 -10.67 -7.73
C VAL A 49 -13.34 -10.14 -6.41
N PHE A 50 -14.37 -9.29 -6.47
CA PHE A 50 -15.07 -8.76 -5.31
C PHE A 50 -16.58 -8.84 -5.52
N GLY A 51 -17.29 -9.47 -4.61
CA GLY A 51 -18.75 -9.62 -4.70
C GLY A 51 -19.23 -10.32 -5.98
N GLY A 52 -18.50 -11.31 -6.48
CA GLY A 52 -18.82 -12.03 -7.71
C GLY A 52 -18.54 -11.26 -8.99
N LYS A 53 -17.93 -10.08 -8.91
CA LYS A 53 -17.49 -9.27 -10.04
C LYS A 53 -15.98 -9.28 -10.16
N CYS A 54 -15.46 -9.40 -11.37
CA CYS A 54 -14.04 -9.21 -11.65
C CYS A 54 -13.79 -7.86 -12.33
N TYR A 55 -12.59 -7.34 -12.14
CA TYR A 55 -12.16 -6.04 -12.63
C TYR A 55 -10.93 -6.24 -13.51
N LEU A 56 -11.06 -5.90 -14.79
CA LEU A 56 -10.04 -6.20 -15.80
C LEU A 56 -9.61 -4.92 -16.51
N ASN A 57 -8.30 -4.75 -16.67
CA ASN A 57 -7.73 -3.62 -17.39
C ASN A 57 -7.70 -3.90 -18.87
N VAL A 58 -8.22 -2.99 -19.67
CA VAL A 58 -8.20 -3.07 -21.13
C VAL A 58 -6.87 -2.55 -21.65
N GLN A 59 -6.16 -3.39 -22.42
CA GLN A 59 -4.82 -3.07 -22.93
C GLN A 59 -4.78 -2.83 -24.45
N SER A 60 -5.87 -3.07 -25.16
CA SER A 60 -5.95 -2.88 -26.62
C SER A 60 -7.27 -2.26 -27.03
N ASP A 61 -7.32 -1.70 -28.23
CA ASP A 61 -8.52 -1.13 -28.82
C ASP A 61 -9.33 -2.12 -29.66
N SER A 62 -9.14 -3.42 -29.45
CA SER A 62 -9.87 -4.46 -30.22
C SER A 62 -11.39 -4.41 -30.04
N MET A 63 -11.87 -3.83 -28.94
CA MET A 63 -13.27 -3.61 -28.65
C MET A 63 -13.71 -2.15 -28.78
N ASN A 64 -12.82 -1.25 -29.20
CA ASN A 64 -13.10 0.17 -29.34
C ASN A 64 -13.72 0.50 -30.70
N ALA A 65 -14.94 0.07 -30.87
CA ALA A 65 -15.77 0.37 -32.06
C ALA A 65 -17.27 0.36 -31.67
N PRO A 66 -18.12 0.93 -32.48
CA PRO A 66 -19.56 0.76 -32.37
C PRO A 66 -19.90 -0.74 -32.41
N LYS A 67 -21.00 -1.10 -31.73
CA LYS A 67 -21.50 -2.47 -31.73
C LYS A 67 -21.77 -2.91 -33.17
N PRO A 68 -21.26 -4.07 -33.62
CA PRO A 68 -21.44 -4.56 -34.97
C PRO A 68 -22.94 -4.75 -35.33
N ASP A 69 -23.27 -4.57 -36.61
CA ASP A 69 -24.62 -4.84 -37.12
C ASP A 69 -24.99 -6.31 -36.87
N GLY A 70 -26.26 -6.53 -36.52
CA GLY A 70 -26.78 -7.88 -36.24
C GLY A 70 -26.60 -8.34 -34.78
N VAL A 71 -25.88 -7.61 -33.95
CA VAL A 71 -25.84 -7.91 -32.52
C VAL A 71 -27.18 -7.53 -31.87
N PRO A 72 -27.80 -8.44 -31.06
CA PRO A 72 -29.09 -8.20 -30.45
C PRO A 72 -29.17 -6.90 -29.65
N ALA A 73 -30.36 -6.27 -29.67
CA ALA A 73 -30.63 -5.09 -28.84
C ALA A 73 -30.41 -5.44 -27.34
N GLY A 74 -29.88 -4.50 -26.56
CA GLY A 74 -29.61 -4.69 -25.13
C GLY A 74 -28.25 -5.33 -24.80
N LYS A 75 -27.51 -5.86 -25.76
CA LYS A 75 -26.10 -6.26 -25.53
C LYS A 75 -25.21 -5.03 -25.39
N PRO A 76 -24.18 -5.07 -24.50
CA PRO A 76 -23.35 -3.92 -24.20
C PRO A 76 -22.53 -3.47 -25.41
N ASP A 77 -22.17 -2.18 -25.44
CA ASP A 77 -21.20 -1.62 -26.38
C ASP A 77 -19.77 -2.01 -25.96
N GLY A 78 -18.82 -1.81 -26.84
CA GLY A 78 -17.41 -2.04 -26.58
C GLY A 78 -16.78 -1.01 -25.63
N PHE A 79 -15.47 -1.08 -25.50
CA PHE A 79 -14.66 -0.28 -24.58
C PHE A 79 -13.30 0.00 -25.21
N ALA A 80 -12.64 1.06 -24.74
CA ALA A 80 -11.35 1.51 -25.24
C ALA A 80 -10.17 0.99 -24.37
N SER A 81 -8.98 1.01 -24.97
CA SER A 81 -7.74 0.82 -24.24
C SER A 81 -7.64 1.82 -23.08
N GLY A 82 -7.18 1.37 -21.91
CA GLY A 82 -7.09 2.17 -20.70
C GLY A 82 -8.37 2.19 -19.86
N ASP A 83 -9.49 1.65 -20.33
CA ASP A 83 -10.67 1.43 -19.50
C ASP A 83 -10.42 0.28 -18.49
N MET A 84 -11.12 0.33 -17.36
CA MET A 84 -11.32 -0.81 -16.49
C MET A 84 -12.74 -1.32 -16.67
N ILE A 85 -12.88 -2.57 -17.11
CA ILE A 85 -14.19 -3.20 -17.31
C ILE A 85 -14.59 -4.04 -16.09
N VAL A 86 -15.90 -4.11 -15.87
CA VAL A 86 -16.50 -4.92 -14.80
C VAL A 86 -17.21 -6.12 -15.43
N GLY A 87 -16.75 -7.31 -15.11
CA GLY A 87 -17.35 -8.57 -15.54
C GLY A 87 -18.00 -9.32 -14.37
N LYS A 88 -19.11 -10.03 -14.63
CA LYS A 88 -19.62 -11.06 -13.72
C LYS A 88 -18.67 -12.27 -13.82
N TYR A 89 -18.06 -12.66 -12.69
CA TYR A 89 -17.18 -13.84 -12.62
C TYR A 89 -18.03 -15.11 -12.75
N ILE A 90 -17.71 -15.97 -13.71
CA ILE A 90 -18.50 -17.18 -14.05
C ILE A 90 -17.65 -18.45 -14.17
N VAL A 91 -16.45 -18.46 -13.61
CA VAL A 91 -15.61 -19.66 -13.60
C VAL A 91 -16.30 -20.75 -12.79
N ASP A 92 -16.36 -21.94 -13.37
CA ASP A 92 -17.04 -23.12 -12.80
C ASP A 92 -18.56 -22.94 -12.56
N ASP A 93 -19.18 -21.90 -13.09
CA ASP A 93 -20.64 -21.68 -13.06
C ASP A 93 -21.29 -22.18 -14.36
N GLU A 94 -21.63 -23.48 -14.38
CA GLU A 94 -22.24 -24.12 -15.54
C GLU A 94 -23.56 -23.43 -15.97
N LYS A 95 -24.33 -22.90 -15.01
CA LYS A 95 -25.60 -22.22 -15.33
C LYS A 95 -25.34 -20.88 -16.02
N ALA A 96 -24.36 -20.13 -15.54
CA ALA A 96 -23.99 -18.86 -16.16
C ALA A 96 -23.37 -19.07 -17.55
N ILE A 97 -22.55 -20.11 -17.72
CA ILE A 97 -21.99 -20.50 -19.02
C ILE A 97 -23.11 -20.91 -20.00
N ALA A 98 -24.08 -21.71 -19.54
CA ALA A 98 -25.20 -22.16 -20.38
C ALA A 98 -26.14 -21.01 -20.78
N ALA A 99 -26.17 -19.91 -20.02
CA ALA A 99 -26.96 -18.73 -20.28
C ALA A 99 -26.28 -17.71 -21.23
N LEU A 100 -25.04 -17.96 -21.64
CA LEU A 100 -24.35 -17.07 -22.60
C LEU A 100 -24.98 -17.14 -23.99
N GLU A 101 -25.09 -16.00 -24.61
CA GLU A 101 -25.71 -15.82 -25.93
C GLU A 101 -24.76 -15.15 -26.92
N VAL A 102 -25.05 -15.29 -28.20
CA VAL A 102 -24.37 -14.50 -29.24
C VAL A 102 -24.59 -13.02 -28.97
N GLY A 103 -23.51 -12.25 -29.06
CA GLY A 103 -23.51 -10.83 -28.73
C GLY A 103 -23.05 -10.51 -27.33
N ASP A 104 -22.94 -11.48 -26.39
CA ASP A 104 -22.28 -11.29 -25.12
C ASP A 104 -20.78 -11.05 -25.30
N ILE A 105 -20.20 -10.25 -24.44
CA ILE A 105 -18.74 -10.02 -24.42
C ILE A 105 -18.18 -10.80 -23.24
N ILE A 106 -17.26 -11.72 -23.55
CA ILE A 106 -16.62 -12.59 -22.55
C ILE A 106 -15.13 -12.29 -22.42
N SER A 107 -14.63 -12.36 -21.19
CA SER A 107 -13.20 -12.36 -20.88
C SER A 107 -12.74 -13.80 -20.68
N TYR A 108 -11.63 -14.16 -21.25
CA TYR A 108 -11.11 -15.52 -21.25
C TYR A 108 -9.59 -15.56 -21.22
N GLU A 109 -9.06 -16.69 -20.78
CA GLU A 109 -7.62 -16.96 -20.84
C GLU A 109 -7.18 -17.18 -22.29
N TRP A 110 -6.14 -16.49 -22.65
CA TRP A 110 -5.50 -16.56 -23.94
C TRP A 110 -3.99 -16.81 -23.77
N ASN A 111 -3.39 -17.54 -24.69
CA ASN A 111 -1.95 -17.78 -24.66
C ASN A 111 -1.31 -17.05 -25.84
N ILE A 112 -0.47 -16.06 -25.55
CA ILE A 112 0.29 -15.30 -26.55
C ILE A 112 1.77 -15.60 -26.36
N GLY A 113 2.37 -16.31 -27.32
CA GLY A 113 3.80 -16.61 -27.28
C GLY A 113 4.26 -17.36 -26.01
N GLY A 114 3.44 -18.26 -25.50
CA GLY A 114 3.71 -19.03 -24.27
C GLY A 114 3.43 -18.27 -22.97
N LYS A 115 2.97 -17.04 -23.05
CA LYS A 115 2.56 -16.23 -21.88
C LYS A 115 1.05 -16.23 -21.76
N ARG A 116 0.57 -16.47 -20.56
CA ARG A 116 -0.84 -16.35 -20.21
C ARG A 116 -1.24 -14.87 -20.24
N ALA A 117 -2.28 -14.56 -21.01
CA ALA A 117 -2.93 -13.27 -21.08
C ALA A 117 -4.44 -13.42 -20.87
N ILE A 118 -5.14 -12.34 -20.70
CA ILE A 118 -6.61 -12.29 -20.68
C ILE A 118 -7.02 -11.48 -21.90
N ASN A 119 -7.87 -12.07 -22.72
CA ASN A 119 -8.52 -11.38 -23.84
C ASN A 119 -9.99 -11.18 -23.56
N THR A 120 -10.61 -10.18 -24.17
CA THR A 120 -12.03 -9.89 -23.99
C THR A 120 -12.64 -9.52 -25.32
N HIS A 121 -13.50 -10.39 -25.84
CA HIS A 121 -14.12 -10.26 -27.16
C HIS A 121 -15.61 -10.64 -27.13
N ARG A 122 -16.33 -10.27 -28.18
CA ARG A 122 -17.74 -10.59 -28.35
C ARG A 122 -17.93 -11.98 -28.91
N ILE A 123 -18.91 -12.72 -28.37
CA ILE A 123 -19.35 -14.02 -28.91
C ILE A 123 -20.06 -13.77 -30.24
N VAL A 124 -19.54 -14.35 -31.32
CA VAL A 124 -20.15 -14.33 -32.65
C VAL A 124 -20.80 -15.66 -32.98
N LYS A 125 -20.39 -16.75 -32.32
CA LYS A 125 -20.96 -18.09 -32.49
C LYS A 125 -20.81 -18.95 -31.26
N ILE A 126 -21.77 -19.81 -31.00
CA ILE A 126 -21.75 -20.80 -29.92
C ILE A 126 -21.67 -22.19 -30.52
N ASN A 127 -20.65 -22.95 -30.20
CA ASN A 127 -20.46 -24.30 -30.67
C ASN A 127 -20.96 -25.30 -29.60
N LYS A 128 -21.84 -26.22 -30.04
CA LYS A 128 -22.46 -27.24 -29.17
C LYS A 128 -22.16 -28.65 -29.66
N ALA A 129 -21.97 -29.56 -28.73
CA ALA A 129 -21.97 -31.03 -28.98
C ALA A 129 -22.86 -31.67 -27.92
N ASP A 130 -23.68 -32.61 -28.33
CA ASP A 130 -24.64 -33.33 -27.48
C ASP A 130 -25.52 -32.38 -26.60
N GLY A 131 -25.92 -31.25 -27.18
CA GLY A 131 -26.73 -30.27 -26.52
C GLY A 131 -25.97 -29.36 -25.50
N LYS A 132 -24.69 -29.62 -25.24
CA LYS A 132 -23.85 -28.81 -24.33
C LYS A 132 -22.95 -27.88 -25.10
N ILE A 133 -22.71 -26.68 -24.55
CA ILE A 133 -21.74 -25.73 -25.11
C ILE A 133 -20.33 -26.27 -24.85
N ILE A 134 -19.53 -26.35 -25.92
CA ILE A 134 -18.14 -26.79 -25.87
C ILE A 134 -17.13 -25.67 -26.10
N SER A 135 -17.50 -24.66 -26.91
CA SER A 135 -16.65 -23.52 -27.22
C SER A 135 -17.48 -22.33 -27.74
N PHE A 136 -16.82 -21.19 -27.76
CA PHE A 136 -17.35 -19.94 -28.33
C PHE A 136 -16.39 -19.46 -29.42
N ASP A 137 -16.91 -19.01 -30.55
CA ASP A 137 -16.13 -18.22 -31.48
C ASP A 137 -16.33 -16.75 -31.12
N THR A 138 -15.22 -16.06 -30.85
CA THR A 138 -15.22 -14.66 -30.39
C THR A 138 -14.48 -13.78 -31.36
N MET A 139 -14.87 -12.51 -31.46
CA MET A 139 -14.24 -11.52 -32.31
C MET A 139 -14.27 -10.13 -31.66
N GLY A 140 -13.20 -9.37 -31.86
CA GLY A 140 -13.18 -7.96 -31.44
C GLY A 140 -14.10 -7.11 -32.31
N ASP A 141 -14.79 -6.15 -31.71
CA ASP A 141 -15.69 -5.23 -32.40
C ASP A 141 -14.98 -4.31 -33.38
N ASN A 142 -13.70 -3.98 -33.11
CA ASN A 142 -12.89 -3.10 -33.96
C ASN A 142 -12.20 -3.90 -35.08
N PRO A 143 -12.61 -3.70 -36.34
CA PRO A 143 -12.07 -4.46 -37.47
C PRO A 143 -10.62 -4.15 -37.79
N GLU A 144 -10.10 -2.99 -37.40
CA GLU A 144 -8.69 -2.65 -37.58
C GLU A 144 -7.76 -3.55 -36.74
N PHE A 145 -8.21 -3.93 -35.54
CA PHE A 145 -7.48 -4.79 -34.60
C PHE A 145 -7.82 -6.26 -34.81
N SER A 146 -9.08 -6.61 -34.94
CA SER A 146 -9.54 -8.00 -35.08
C SER A 146 -9.30 -8.59 -36.46
N LYS A 147 -9.09 -7.73 -37.47
CA LYS A 147 -8.97 -8.13 -38.89
C LYS A 147 -10.10 -9.05 -39.35
N ASN A 148 -11.28 -8.90 -38.73
CA ASN A 148 -12.46 -9.76 -38.94
C ASN A 148 -12.14 -11.28 -38.77
N THR A 149 -11.20 -11.61 -37.89
CA THR A 149 -10.84 -13.00 -37.60
C THR A 149 -11.45 -13.39 -36.24
N SER A 150 -12.20 -14.51 -36.24
CA SER A 150 -12.72 -15.07 -35.00
C SER A 150 -11.73 -16.04 -34.36
N GLU A 151 -11.74 -16.08 -33.05
CA GLU A 151 -10.95 -16.97 -32.21
C GLU A 151 -11.86 -17.97 -31.51
N THR A 152 -11.51 -19.27 -31.53
CA THR A 152 -12.29 -20.27 -30.83
C THR A 152 -11.80 -20.41 -29.39
N VAL A 153 -12.70 -20.19 -28.44
CA VAL A 153 -12.44 -20.18 -27.00
C VAL A 153 -13.14 -21.37 -26.35
N SER A 154 -12.39 -22.21 -25.65
CA SER A 154 -12.95 -23.30 -24.85
C SER A 154 -13.74 -22.76 -23.65
N VAL A 155 -14.82 -23.46 -23.28
CA VAL A 155 -15.63 -23.13 -22.08
C VAL A 155 -14.77 -22.99 -20.83
N GLY A 156 -13.78 -23.89 -20.62
CA GLY A 156 -12.88 -23.86 -19.47
C GLY A 156 -11.94 -22.66 -19.41
N SER A 157 -11.78 -21.92 -20.52
CA SER A 157 -10.97 -20.70 -20.56
C SER A 157 -11.76 -19.46 -20.16
N VAL A 158 -13.09 -19.51 -20.14
CA VAL A 158 -13.94 -18.34 -19.82
C VAL A 158 -13.78 -17.93 -18.36
N ILE A 159 -13.66 -16.63 -18.13
CA ILE A 159 -13.46 -16.06 -16.79
C ILE A 159 -14.74 -15.29 -16.38
N ALA A 160 -15.23 -14.42 -17.25
CA ALA A 160 -16.30 -13.51 -16.92
C ALA A 160 -17.11 -13.08 -18.15
N VAL A 161 -18.32 -12.62 -17.91
CA VAL A 161 -19.13 -11.93 -18.89
C VAL A 161 -19.20 -10.44 -18.55
N TYR A 162 -18.94 -9.58 -19.51
CA TYR A 162 -18.95 -8.12 -19.34
C TYR A 162 -20.37 -7.62 -19.01
N THR A 163 -20.47 -6.78 -18.00
CA THR A 163 -21.76 -6.27 -17.49
C THR A 163 -22.24 -4.97 -18.16
N GLY A 164 -21.46 -4.43 -19.10
CA GLY A 164 -21.71 -3.11 -19.69
C GLY A 164 -21.13 -1.96 -18.85
N ASN A 165 -20.59 -2.24 -17.65
CA ASN A 165 -20.03 -1.20 -16.78
C ASN A 165 -18.53 -1.09 -16.99
N LYS A 166 -18.05 0.13 -17.17
CA LYS A 166 -16.61 0.44 -17.29
C LYS A 166 -16.28 1.76 -16.58
N VAL A 167 -15.03 1.91 -16.19
CA VAL A 167 -14.48 3.15 -15.65
C VAL A 167 -13.34 3.60 -16.55
N GLY A 168 -13.55 4.71 -17.25
CA GLY A 168 -12.58 5.26 -18.20
C GLY A 168 -11.28 5.67 -17.51
N GLY A 169 -10.15 5.32 -18.11
CA GLY A 169 -8.82 5.69 -17.64
C GLY A 169 -8.30 4.96 -16.38
N LEU A 170 -9.17 4.30 -15.63
CA LEU A 170 -8.75 3.59 -14.41
C LEU A 170 -7.87 2.37 -14.73
N GLY A 171 -8.13 1.70 -15.84
CA GLY A 171 -7.28 0.61 -16.33
C GLY A 171 -5.87 1.08 -16.69
N ALA A 172 -5.73 2.23 -17.36
CA ALA A 172 -4.44 2.82 -17.67
C ALA A 172 -3.66 3.19 -16.39
N MET A 173 -4.34 3.78 -15.40
CA MET A 173 -3.75 4.09 -14.11
C MET A 173 -3.23 2.83 -13.40
N MET A 174 -4.02 1.76 -13.37
CA MET A 174 -3.62 0.48 -12.75
C MET A 174 -2.46 -0.18 -13.51
N THR A 175 -2.47 -0.12 -14.84
CA THR A 175 -1.37 -0.61 -15.67
C THR A 175 -0.09 0.17 -15.41
N PHE A 176 -0.18 1.51 -15.29
CA PHE A 176 0.95 2.36 -14.93
C PHE A 176 1.50 2.02 -13.54
N LEU A 177 0.65 1.91 -12.52
CA LEU A 177 1.06 1.56 -11.15
C LEU A 177 1.72 0.17 -11.07
N GLY A 178 1.28 -0.77 -11.91
CA GLY A 178 1.88 -2.11 -12.03
C GLY A 178 3.17 -2.14 -12.87
N SER A 179 3.52 -1.08 -13.59
CA SER A 179 4.77 -0.98 -14.34
C SER A 179 5.97 -0.74 -13.41
N GLN A 180 7.17 -1.08 -13.87
CA GLN A 180 8.40 -0.84 -13.09
C GLN A 180 8.59 0.63 -12.72
N LEU A 181 8.30 1.55 -13.66
CA LEU A 181 8.40 2.99 -13.44
C LEU A 181 7.31 3.49 -12.49
N GLY A 182 6.06 3.10 -12.70
CA GLY A 182 4.94 3.50 -11.86
C GLY A 182 5.09 2.99 -10.43
N PHE A 183 5.48 1.73 -10.25
CA PHE A 183 5.79 1.16 -8.93
C PHE A 183 6.93 1.93 -8.25
N GLY A 184 8.03 2.18 -8.98
CA GLY A 184 9.18 2.91 -8.45
C GLY A 184 8.84 4.33 -8.01
N LEU A 185 8.12 5.09 -8.84
CA LEU A 185 7.78 6.48 -8.58
C LEU A 185 6.65 6.65 -7.56
N CYS A 186 5.60 5.82 -7.66
CA CYS A 186 4.39 6.02 -6.86
C CYS A 186 4.41 5.26 -5.52
N ILE A 187 5.20 4.19 -5.41
CA ILE A 187 5.24 3.35 -4.22
C ILE A 187 6.60 3.40 -3.55
N LEU A 188 7.67 3.04 -4.27
CA LEU A 188 9.00 2.91 -3.68
C LEU A 188 9.60 4.26 -3.26
N LEU A 189 9.54 5.28 -4.14
CA LEU A 189 10.12 6.59 -3.85
C LEU A 189 9.48 7.27 -2.62
N PRO A 190 8.14 7.37 -2.49
CA PRO A 190 7.51 7.92 -1.30
C PRO A 190 7.84 7.11 -0.02
N LEU A 191 7.92 5.77 -0.14
CA LEU A 191 8.27 4.90 0.98
C LEU A 191 9.68 5.18 1.49
N VAL A 192 10.66 5.28 0.59
CA VAL A 192 12.06 5.61 0.93
C VAL A 192 12.18 7.00 1.53
N ALA A 193 11.54 7.99 0.92
CA ALA A 193 11.53 9.37 1.44
C ALA A 193 10.93 9.43 2.85
N PHE A 194 9.84 8.72 3.08
CA PHE A 194 9.20 8.61 4.38
C PHE A 194 10.12 7.90 5.40
N PHE A 195 10.76 6.79 5.02
CA PHE A 195 11.69 6.07 5.88
C PHE A 195 12.86 6.97 6.33
N VAL A 196 13.47 7.72 5.39
CA VAL A 196 14.54 8.67 5.68
C VAL A 196 14.04 9.76 6.64
N TYR A 197 12.85 10.30 6.42
CA TYR A 197 12.24 11.30 7.30
C TYR A 197 12.06 10.76 8.74
N GLN A 198 11.53 9.55 8.89
CA GLN A 198 11.36 8.90 10.19
C GLN A 198 12.69 8.62 10.88
N LEU A 199 13.70 8.19 10.12
CA LEU A 199 15.05 7.96 10.64
C LEU A 199 15.66 9.24 11.20
N VAL A 200 15.52 10.37 10.49
CA VAL A 200 16.00 11.67 10.96
C VAL A 200 15.30 12.10 12.26
N ILE A 201 13.97 11.91 12.35
CA ILE A 201 13.23 12.20 13.59
C ILE A 201 13.71 11.31 14.73
N PHE A 202 13.85 10.02 14.49
CA PHE A 202 14.33 9.06 15.49
C PHE A 202 15.69 9.45 16.03
N ILE A 203 16.66 9.74 15.15
CA ILE A 203 18.00 10.17 15.55
C ILE A 203 17.94 11.46 16.40
N LYS A 204 17.16 12.45 15.97
CA LYS A 204 16.97 13.70 16.74
C LYS A 204 16.39 13.43 18.13
N THR A 205 15.40 12.55 18.23
CA THR A 205 14.77 12.17 19.50
C THR A 205 15.76 11.48 20.43
N VAL A 206 16.54 10.52 19.91
CA VAL A 206 17.56 9.80 20.68
C VAL A 206 18.65 10.77 21.21
N VAL A 207 19.10 11.69 20.36
CA VAL A 207 20.09 12.72 20.75
C VAL A 207 19.51 13.66 21.82
N GLN A 208 18.24 14.05 21.71
CA GLN A 208 17.59 14.90 22.71
C GLN A 208 17.46 14.20 24.06
N VAL A 209 17.08 12.93 24.09
CA VAL A 209 17.00 12.12 25.32
C VAL A 209 18.38 11.99 25.96
N LYS A 210 19.42 11.63 25.20
CA LYS A 210 20.80 11.55 25.72
C LYS A 210 21.34 12.88 26.26
N ASN A 211 20.94 14.01 25.64
CA ASN A 211 21.35 15.32 26.12
C ASN A 211 20.52 15.81 27.32
N ALA A 212 19.29 15.33 27.48
CA ALA A 212 18.49 15.57 28.68
C ALA A 212 19.09 14.86 29.90
N ASP A 213 19.52 13.60 29.74
CA ASP A 213 20.22 12.88 30.82
C ASP A 213 21.54 13.52 31.26
N LYS A 214 22.22 14.25 30.34
CA LYS A 214 23.43 15.01 30.66
C LYS A 214 23.21 16.36 31.36
N ARG A 215 21.94 16.84 31.41
CA ARG A 215 21.59 18.17 31.97
C ARG A 215 21.04 18.11 33.39
N VAL A 216 21.11 16.99 34.07
CA VAL A 216 20.56 16.85 35.42
C VAL A 216 21.69 16.99 36.50
N ILE A 217 22.60 17.94 36.33
CA ILE A 217 23.23 18.59 37.47
C ILE A 217 22.86 20.07 37.34
N THR A 218 21.81 20.46 38.00
CA THR A 218 21.42 21.86 38.13
C THR A 218 22.41 22.57 39.04
N ALA A 219 22.56 23.89 38.91
CA ALA A 219 23.40 24.70 39.83
C ALA A 219 23.03 24.49 41.30
N GLU A 220 21.74 24.14 41.58
CA GLU A 220 21.27 23.74 42.91
C GLU A 220 21.84 22.41 43.38
N ASP A 221 22.00 21.43 42.49
CA ASP A 221 22.61 20.12 42.80
C ASP A 221 24.12 20.27 43.06
N GLU A 222 24.82 21.11 42.30
CA GLU A 222 26.22 21.42 42.54
C GLU A 222 26.42 22.11 43.90
N GLU A 223 25.55 23.03 44.27
CA GLU A 223 25.60 23.71 45.54
C GLU A 223 25.29 22.77 46.71
N LEU A 224 24.33 21.88 46.55
CA LEU A 224 24.01 20.83 47.54
C LEU A 224 25.16 19.84 47.74
N ILE A 225 25.81 19.41 46.67
CA ILE A 225 27.00 18.52 46.73
C ILE A 225 28.15 19.25 47.42
N ARG A 226 28.35 20.52 47.12
CA ARG A 226 29.39 21.34 47.73
C ARG A 226 29.14 21.55 49.22
N GLN A 227 27.92 21.81 49.63
CA GLN A 227 27.55 21.95 51.04
C GLN A 227 27.77 20.62 51.81
N ARG A 228 27.38 19.50 51.28
CA ARG A 228 27.64 18.19 51.90
C ARG A 228 29.12 17.86 52.01
N ALA A 229 29.92 18.20 51.01
CA ALA A 229 31.36 17.98 51.07
C ALA A 229 32.03 18.87 52.12
N ILE A 230 31.58 20.12 52.29
CA ILE A 230 32.08 21.03 53.36
C ILE A 230 31.67 20.51 54.74
N GLU A 231 30.44 20.05 54.91
CA GLU A 231 29.92 19.53 56.16
C GLU A 231 30.68 18.27 56.58
N GLU A 232 30.95 17.36 55.64
CA GLU A 232 31.73 16.15 55.89
C GLU A 232 33.18 16.46 56.23
N TYR A 233 33.78 17.44 55.56
CA TYR A 233 35.15 17.88 55.89
C TYR A 233 35.26 18.53 57.30
N LEU A 234 34.30 19.36 57.70
CA LEU A 234 34.21 19.95 59.03
C LEU A 234 33.99 18.88 60.10
N ARG A 235 33.21 17.84 59.83
CA ARG A 235 32.96 16.73 60.71
C ARG A 235 34.22 15.87 60.91
N GLN A 236 34.98 15.64 59.85
CA GLN A 236 36.30 14.93 59.96
C GLN A 236 37.32 15.75 60.74
N GLN A 237 37.36 17.07 60.55
CA GLN A 237 38.26 17.94 61.36
C GLN A 237 37.87 17.95 62.85
N ALA A 238 36.58 18.02 63.16
CA ALA A 238 36.11 17.99 64.54
C ALA A 238 36.46 16.67 65.21
N ALA A 239 36.26 15.54 64.52
CA ALA A 239 36.63 14.20 65.04
C ALA A 239 38.17 14.04 65.24
N ALA A 240 38.97 14.63 64.36
CA ALA A 240 40.45 14.61 64.51
C ALA A 240 40.89 15.50 65.66
N GLN A 241 40.28 16.61 65.94
CA GLN A 241 40.54 17.46 67.11
C GLN A 241 40.17 16.79 68.45
N GLU A 242 38.98 16.09 68.43
CA GLU A 242 38.55 15.34 69.60
C GLU A 242 39.47 14.17 69.94
N GLN A 243 40.00 13.48 68.95
CA GLN A 243 41.04 12.44 69.15
C GLN A 243 42.37 13.02 69.68
N ALA A 244 42.82 14.14 69.11
CA ALA A 244 44.05 14.80 69.58
C ALA A 244 43.93 15.31 71.04
N THR A 245 42.76 15.81 71.46
CA THR A 245 42.53 16.25 72.83
C THR A 245 42.46 15.08 73.82
N THR A 246 41.95 13.92 73.32
CA THR A 246 41.90 12.69 74.18
C THR A 246 43.23 12.07 74.35
N GLU A 247 44.14 12.14 73.37
CA GLU A 247 45.54 11.67 73.50
C GLU A 247 46.34 12.58 74.39
N GLU A 248 46.22 13.89 74.41
CA GLU A 248 46.85 14.82 75.32
C GLU A 248 46.41 14.64 76.79
N GLN A 249 45.17 14.20 77.03
CA GLN A 249 44.66 13.91 78.35
C GLN A 249 45.17 12.57 78.96
N THR A 250 45.37 11.58 78.09
CA THR A 250 45.88 10.27 78.49
C THR A 250 47.39 10.33 78.84
N ASP A 251 48.16 11.15 78.08
CA ASP A 251 49.59 11.32 78.35
C ASP A 251 49.90 12.15 79.65
N SER A 252 48.92 12.93 80.11
CA SER A 252 49.03 13.73 81.35
C SER A 252 48.62 12.95 82.60
N GLU A 253 47.95 11.79 82.50
CA GLU A 253 47.61 10.93 83.64
C GLU A 253 48.60 9.85 83.90
N ASP A 254 49.46 9.44 82.97
CA ASP A 254 50.48 8.42 83.12
C ASP A 254 51.82 8.98 83.72
N ASN A 255 51.88 10.26 84.02
CA ASN A 255 53.09 10.94 84.52
C ASN A 255 52.89 11.55 85.90
N LYS A 256 52.13 10.89 86.80
CA LYS A 256 52.01 11.25 88.22
C LYS A 256 52.33 10.11 89.14
#